data_d23e8a651cda9b3bbb46c442b0497921
#
_entry.id   d23e8a651cda9b3bbb46c442b0497921
#
_cell.length_a   1.000
_cell.length_b   1.000
_cell.length_c   1.000
_cell.angle_alpha   90.00
_cell.angle_beta   90.00
_cell.angle_gamma   90.00
#
_symmetry.space_group_name_H-M   'P 1'
#
loop_
_entity.id
_entity.type
_entity.pdbx_description
1 polymer ?
#
loop_
_entity_poly.entity_id
_entity_poly.type
_entity_poly.pdbx_seq_one_letter_code
_entity_poly.pdbx_strand_id
1 'polypeptide(L)'
;MDWFFLFLLAGAAIAIWRVVYQVRRVRAMPTDDWDAKLIERLRRGGTDPFRPLELDFFVALPTREATDAVAAILATEGYAVDVRELVDSVDQPFSVHALKTMHLTADRVQASSTQLRELAAQFGGRYDGWAPGRVISDARSDV
;
A
#
# COMPACT_ATOMS: atom_id res chain seq x y z
N MET A 1 -22.94 22.29 -32.83
CA MET A 1 -23.34 21.48 -31.64
C MET A 1 -22.51 20.24 -31.43
N ASP A 2 -21.77 19.77 -32.44
CA ASP A 2 -20.98 18.53 -32.34
C ASP A 2 -19.65 18.69 -31.62
N TRP A 3 -19.19 19.88 -31.38
CA TRP A 3 -17.93 20.16 -30.73
C TRP A 3 -17.94 19.82 -29.22
N PHE A 4 -19.11 19.99 -28.60
CA PHE A 4 -19.25 19.65 -27.17
C PHE A 4 -19.15 18.15 -26.93
N PHE A 5 -19.67 17.34 -27.84
CA PHE A 5 -19.54 15.87 -27.83
C PHE A 5 -18.10 15.41 -28.05
N LEU A 6 -17.34 16.12 -28.90
CA LEU A 6 -15.94 15.84 -29.13
C LEU A 6 -15.07 16.09 -27.90
N PHE A 7 -15.33 17.17 -27.14
CA PHE A 7 -14.63 17.44 -25.88
C PHE A 7 -15.00 16.43 -24.79
N LEU A 8 -16.24 15.99 -24.75
CA LEU A 8 -16.70 15.00 -23.78
C LEU A 8 -16.11 13.61 -24.06
N LEU A 9 -16.01 13.23 -25.33
CA LEU A 9 -15.36 12.00 -25.79
C LEU A 9 -13.85 12.02 -25.54
N ALA A 10 -13.19 13.13 -25.78
CA ALA A 10 -11.76 13.30 -25.52
C ALA A 10 -11.45 13.24 -24.02
N GLY A 11 -12.28 13.85 -23.18
CA GLY A 11 -12.15 13.78 -21.72
C GLY A 11 -12.34 12.37 -21.19
N ALA A 12 -13.31 11.63 -21.69
CA ALA A 12 -13.56 10.25 -21.32
C ALA A 12 -12.41 9.32 -21.78
N ALA A 13 -11.88 9.53 -22.97
CA ALA A 13 -10.75 8.76 -23.48
C ALA A 13 -9.46 8.97 -22.65
N ILE A 14 -9.21 10.21 -22.24
CA ILE A 14 -8.07 10.54 -21.37
C ILE A 14 -8.24 9.93 -19.98
N ALA A 15 -9.44 9.97 -19.42
CA ALA A 15 -9.74 9.36 -18.12
C ALA A 15 -9.57 7.84 -18.16
N ILE A 16 -10.08 7.19 -19.20
CA ILE A 16 -9.93 5.73 -19.40
C ILE A 16 -8.47 5.37 -19.63
N TRP A 17 -7.75 6.15 -20.43
CA TRP A 17 -6.33 5.89 -20.70
C TRP A 17 -5.48 6.06 -19.43
N ARG A 18 -5.80 7.04 -18.61
CA ARG A 18 -5.13 7.27 -17.32
C ARG A 18 -5.37 6.12 -16.34
N VAL A 19 -6.59 5.60 -16.29
CA VAL A 19 -6.93 4.43 -15.46
C VAL A 19 -6.23 3.17 -15.98
N VAL A 20 -6.24 2.94 -17.30
CA VAL A 20 -5.56 1.80 -17.92
C VAL A 20 -4.04 1.89 -17.75
N TYR A 21 -3.47 3.08 -17.85
CA TYR A 21 -2.04 3.29 -17.63
C TYR A 21 -1.63 3.02 -16.17
N GLN A 22 -2.44 3.49 -15.21
CA GLN A 22 -2.22 3.20 -13.79
C GLN A 22 -2.36 1.71 -13.47
N VAL A 23 -3.37 1.04 -14.03
CA VAL A 23 -3.58 -0.40 -13.85
C VAL A 23 -2.42 -1.21 -14.47
N ARG A 24 -1.90 -0.80 -15.62
CA ARG A 24 -0.73 -1.44 -16.24
C ARG A 24 0.55 -1.22 -15.43
N ARG A 25 0.70 -0.04 -14.83
CA ARG A 25 1.87 0.27 -13.98
C ARG A 25 1.84 -0.53 -12.67
N VAL A 26 0.66 -0.75 -12.12
CA VAL A 26 0.47 -1.59 -10.93
C VAL A 26 0.71 -3.08 -11.25
N ARG A 27 0.34 -3.54 -12.44
CA ARG A 27 0.61 -4.92 -12.90
C ARG A 27 2.07 -5.18 -13.26
N ALA A 28 2.85 -4.14 -13.52
CA ALA A 28 4.26 -4.26 -13.88
C ALA A 28 5.20 -4.37 -12.67
N MET A 29 4.71 -4.23 -11.43
CA MET A 29 5.52 -4.54 -10.25
C MET A 29 5.49 -6.04 -10.00
N PRO A 30 6.64 -6.74 -10.08
CA PRO A 30 6.74 -8.15 -9.72
C PRO A 30 6.57 -8.27 -8.21
N THR A 31 5.36 -8.63 -7.77
CA THR A 31 4.96 -8.54 -6.37
C THR A 31 5.26 -9.79 -5.59
N ASP A 32 5.02 -10.95 -6.18
CA ASP A 32 5.13 -12.21 -5.47
C ASP A 32 6.60 -12.58 -5.22
N ASP A 33 7.45 -12.34 -6.22
CA ASP A 33 8.89 -12.59 -6.10
C ASP A 33 9.59 -11.62 -5.13
N TRP A 34 9.13 -10.38 -5.08
CA TRP A 34 9.72 -9.38 -4.20
C TRP A 34 9.42 -9.65 -2.74
N ASP A 35 8.17 -9.98 -2.42
CA ASP A 35 7.75 -10.34 -1.07
C ASP A 35 8.51 -11.59 -0.58
N ALA A 36 8.62 -12.62 -1.42
CA ALA A 36 9.36 -13.83 -1.09
C ALA A 36 10.86 -13.57 -0.85
N LYS A 37 11.48 -12.74 -1.68
CA LYS A 37 12.89 -12.37 -1.54
C LYS A 37 13.14 -11.55 -0.27
N LEU A 38 12.25 -10.64 0.07
CA LEU A 38 12.38 -9.83 1.28
C LEU A 38 12.21 -10.70 2.55
N ILE A 39 11.23 -11.60 2.55
CA ILE A 39 11.01 -12.56 3.63
C ILE A 39 12.26 -13.44 3.85
N GLU A 40 12.83 -13.98 2.77
CA GLU A 40 14.04 -14.78 2.82
C GLU A 40 15.24 -13.99 3.37
N ARG A 41 15.37 -12.73 2.96
CA ARG A 41 16.41 -11.84 3.48
C ARG A 41 16.26 -11.59 4.99
N LEU A 42 15.04 -11.39 5.46
CA LEU A 42 14.74 -11.20 6.88
C LEU A 42 15.02 -12.47 7.69
N ARG A 43 14.70 -13.64 7.15
CA ARG A 43 15.02 -14.94 7.78
C ARG A 43 16.52 -15.14 7.92
N ARG A 44 17.31 -14.83 6.89
CA ARG A 44 18.78 -14.89 6.94
C ARG A 44 19.37 -13.88 7.91
N GLY A 45 18.70 -12.75 8.13
CA GLY A 45 19.07 -11.74 9.12
C GLY A 45 18.74 -12.11 10.57
N GLY A 46 18.20 -13.31 10.84
CA GLY A 46 17.89 -13.79 12.18
C GLY A 46 16.46 -13.54 12.65
N THR A 47 15.57 -13.12 11.77
CA THR A 47 14.14 -12.96 12.10
C THR A 47 13.50 -14.34 12.25
N ASP A 48 12.90 -14.60 13.42
CA ASP A 48 12.21 -15.85 13.72
C ASP A 48 10.84 -15.89 12.99
N PRO A 49 10.61 -16.82 12.03
CA PRO A 49 9.35 -16.91 11.31
C PRO A 49 8.17 -17.37 12.17
N PHE A 50 8.43 -17.91 13.36
CA PHE A 50 7.39 -18.38 14.29
C PHE A 50 6.92 -17.29 15.25
N ARG A 51 7.59 -16.15 15.30
CA ARG A 51 7.16 -15.01 16.10
C ARG A 51 6.36 -14.04 15.26
N PRO A 52 5.20 -13.54 15.75
CA PRO A 52 4.49 -12.47 15.08
C PRO A 52 5.37 -11.22 15.06
N LEU A 53 5.37 -10.57 13.91
CA LEU A 53 6.11 -9.34 13.67
C LEU A 53 5.13 -8.25 13.22
N GLU A 54 5.34 -7.04 13.69
CA GLU A 54 4.60 -5.89 13.18
C GLU A 54 5.13 -5.51 11.80
N LEU A 55 4.23 -5.47 10.83
CA LEU A 55 4.52 -5.05 9.47
C LEU A 55 3.86 -3.71 9.18
N ASP A 56 4.59 -2.82 8.53
CA ASP A 56 4.12 -1.53 8.08
C ASP A 56 3.93 -1.55 6.56
N PHE A 57 2.70 -1.36 6.12
CA PHE A 57 2.32 -1.32 4.71
C PHE A 57 2.11 0.12 4.28
N PHE A 58 2.60 0.47 3.09
CA PHE A 58 2.58 1.83 2.57
C PHE A 58 1.65 1.97 1.39
N VAL A 59 0.68 2.87 1.50
CA VAL A 59 -0.26 3.20 0.43
C VAL A 59 -0.20 4.70 0.16
N ALA A 60 0.07 5.08 -1.08
CA ALA A 60 0.06 6.47 -1.51
C ALA A 60 -1.28 6.81 -2.19
N LEU A 61 -1.85 7.95 -1.84
CA LEU A 61 -3.18 8.38 -2.30
C LEU A 61 -3.18 9.83 -2.81
N PRO A 62 -4.04 10.13 -3.80
CA PRO A 62 -4.02 11.44 -4.48
C PRO A 62 -4.78 12.52 -3.74
N THR A 63 -5.78 12.18 -2.93
CA THR A 63 -6.67 13.13 -2.27
C THR A 63 -6.85 12.82 -0.79
N ARG A 64 -7.27 13.83 -0.03
CA ARG A 64 -7.59 13.66 1.39
C ARG A 64 -8.80 12.76 1.60
N GLU A 65 -9.81 12.89 0.77
CA GLU A 65 -11.04 12.07 0.84
C GLU A 65 -10.73 10.59 0.61
N ALA A 66 -9.93 10.28 -0.40
CA ALA A 66 -9.48 8.91 -0.67
C ALA A 66 -8.65 8.36 0.50
N THR A 67 -7.79 9.18 1.07
CA THR A 67 -6.95 8.83 2.22
C THR A 67 -7.80 8.50 3.45
N ASP A 68 -8.76 9.33 3.77
CA ASP A 68 -9.66 9.11 4.91
C ASP A 68 -10.52 7.86 4.72
N ALA A 69 -11.00 7.60 3.51
CA ALA A 69 -11.78 6.41 3.18
C ALA A 69 -10.95 5.13 3.32
N VAL A 70 -9.74 5.10 2.78
CA VAL A 70 -8.82 3.96 2.90
C VAL A 70 -8.42 3.73 4.35
N ALA A 71 -8.10 4.77 5.09
CA ALA A 71 -7.76 4.69 6.51
C ALA A 71 -8.91 4.08 7.33
N ALA A 72 -10.15 4.49 7.08
CA ALA A 72 -11.33 3.95 7.75
C ALA A 72 -11.54 2.47 7.45
N ILE A 73 -11.40 2.05 6.20
CA ILE A 73 -11.51 0.64 5.79
C ILE A 73 -10.44 -0.21 6.47
N LEU A 74 -9.20 0.23 6.46
CA LEU A 74 -8.08 -0.51 7.07
C LEU A 74 -8.22 -0.59 8.59
N ALA A 75 -8.72 0.44 9.24
CA ALA A 75 -8.98 0.42 10.68
C ALA A 75 -10.03 -0.64 11.05
N THR A 76 -11.08 -0.81 10.23
CA THR A 76 -12.09 -1.87 10.45
C THR A 76 -11.54 -3.27 10.22
N GLU A 77 -10.49 -3.42 9.43
CA GLU A 77 -9.83 -4.70 9.16
C GLU A 77 -8.71 -5.05 10.17
N GLY A 78 -8.54 -4.25 11.18
CA GLY A 78 -7.61 -4.49 12.28
C GLY A 78 -6.22 -3.90 12.10
N TYR A 79 -6.02 -3.00 11.13
CA TYR A 79 -4.78 -2.25 10.99
C TYR A 79 -4.76 -1.04 11.94
N ALA A 80 -3.62 -0.77 12.53
CA ALA A 80 -3.32 0.54 13.11
C ALA A 80 -2.88 1.48 12.00
N VAL A 81 -3.58 2.59 11.82
CA VAL A 81 -3.41 3.48 10.67
C VAL A 81 -2.79 4.79 11.10
N ASP A 82 -1.76 5.21 10.38
CA ASP A 82 -1.15 6.53 10.47
C ASP A 82 -1.16 7.20 9.10
N VAL A 83 -1.61 8.44 9.04
CA VAL A 83 -1.68 9.22 7.79
C VAL A 83 -0.61 10.29 7.80
N ARG A 84 0.19 10.33 6.74
CA ARG A 84 1.24 11.34 6.56
C ARG A 84 1.03 12.10 5.25
N GLU A 85 1.28 13.39 5.30
CA GLU A 85 1.31 14.23 4.11
C GLU A 85 2.74 14.32 3.58
N LEU A 86 2.92 14.03 2.29
CA LEU A 86 4.20 14.07 1.60
C LEU A 86 4.31 15.37 0.82
N VAL A 87 5.07 16.33 1.34
CA VAL A 87 5.22 17.67 0.74
C VAL A 87 5.84 17.64 -0.64
N ASP A 88 6.69 16.63 -0.92
CA ASP A 88 7.47 16.51 -2.16
C ASP A 88 6.77 15.72 -3.26
N SER A 89 5.61 15.13 -2.98
CA SER A 89 4.87 14.33 -3.96
C SER A 89 3.69 15.12 -4.53
N VAL A 90 3.75 15.44 -5.82
CA VAL A 90 2.69 16.21 -6.51
C VAL A 90 1.50 15.33 -6.85
N ASP A 91 1.74 14.08 -7.29
CA ASP A 91 0.69 13.20 -7.78
C ASP A 91 -0.03 12.44 -6.66
N GLN A 92 0.68 12.11 -5.60
CA GLN A 92 0.18 11.33 -4.48
C GLN A 92 0.70 11.91 -3.16
N PRO A 93 0.13 13.04 -2.71
CA PRO A 93 0.66 13.79 -1.57
C PRO A 93 0.37 13.15 -0.21
N PHE A 94 -0.46 12.12 -0.15
CA PHE A 94 -0.82 11.45 1.09
C PHE A 94 -0.27 10.04 1.14
N SER A 95 0.25 9.65 2.28
CA SER A 95 0.70 8.28 2.55
C SER A 95 -0.05 7.72 3.76
N VAL A 96 -0.63 6.56 3.57
CA VAL A 96 -1.24 5.77 4.65
C VAL A 96 -0.26 4.68 5.06
N HIS A 97 0.11 4.68 6.33
CA HIS A 97 0.88 3.62 6.96
C HIS A 97 -0.08 2.72 7.70
N ALA A 98 -0.19 1.48 7.29
CA ALA A 98 -1.04 0.49 7.91
C ALA A 98 -0.19 -0.57 8.62
N LEU A 99 -0.26 -0.59 9.93
CA LEU A 99 0.50 -1.51 10.76
C LEU A 99 -0.36 -2.70 11.20
N LYS A 100 0.16 -3.88 11.02
CA LYS A 100 -0.50 -5.10 11.48
C LYS A 100 0.53 -6.12 11.93
N THR A 101 0.26 -6.75 13.07
CA THR A 101 1.07 -7.86 13.56
C THR A 101 0.63 -9.16 12.91
N MET A 102 1.54 -9.84 12.25
CA MET A 102 1.29 -11.12 11.61
C MET A 102 2.55 -11.98 11.57
N HIS A 103 2.36 -13.28 11.36
CA HIS A 103 3.48 -14.16 11.09
C HIS A 103 4.08 -13.86 9.71
N LEU A 104 5.42 -13.84 9.66
CA LEU A 104 6.15 -13.57 8.42
C LEU A 104 6.16 -14.79 7.50
N THR A 105 5.04 -15.08 6.89
CA THR A 105 4.88 -16.13 5.88
C THR A 105 4.53 -15.50 4.53
N ALA A 106 5.04 -16.11 3.46
CA ALA A 106 4.79 -15.61 2.11
C ALA A 106 3.30 -15.49 1.80
N ASP A 107 2.50 -16.48 2.16
CA ASP A 107 1.07 -16.52 1.89
C ASP A 107 0.31 -15.38 2.56
N ARG A 108 0.61 -15.09 3.83
CA ARG A 108 -0.05 -14.01 4.58
C ARG A 108 0.35 -12.63 4.09
N VAL A 109 1.62 -12.44 3.84
CA VAL A 109 2.13 -11.15 3.35
C VAL A 109 1.60 -10.89 1.94
N GLN A 110 1.61 -11.86 1.06
CA GLN A 110 1.05 -11.74 -0.30
C GLN A 110 -0.45 -11.46 -0.29
N ALA A 111 -1.21 -12.11 0.58
CA ALA A 111 -2.65 -11.84 0.73
C ALA A 111 -2.90 -10.39 1.14
N SER A 112 -2.18 -9.88 2.10
CA SER A 112 -2.26 -8.48 2.54
C SER A 112 -1.81 -7.51 1.46
N SER A 113 -0.71 -7.78 0.78
CA SER A 113 -0.20 -6.95 -0.33
C SER A 113 -1.19 -6.87 -1.49
N THR A 114 -1.81 -7.99 -1.87
CA THR A 114 -2.82 -8.05 -2.93
C THR A 114 -4.05 -7.23 -2.55
N GLN A 115 -4.55 -7.40 -1.34
CA GLN A 115 -5.70 -6.65 -0.83
C GLN A 115 -5.44 -5.15 -0.81
N LEU A 116 -4.30 -4.72 -0.32
CA LEU A 116 -3.93 -3.31 -0.25
C LEU A 116 -3.71 -2.69 -1.63
N ARG A 117 -3.17 -3.47 -2.57
CA ARG A 117 -3.02 -3.04 -3.95
C ARG A 117 -4.36 -2.82 -4.63
N GLU A 118 -5.29 -3.73 -4.46
CA GLU A 118 -6.65 -3.61 -4.99
C GLU A 118 -7.38 -2.43 -4.36
N LEU A 119 -7.27 -2.25 -3.05
CA LEU A 119 -7.86 -1.14 -2.33
C LEU A 119 -7.28 0.20 -2.79
N ALA A 120 -5.97 0.32 -2.93
CA ALA A 120 -5.30 1.51 -3.45
C ALA A 120 -5.78 1.85 -4.86
N ALA A 121 -5.89 0.85 -5.74
CA ALA A 121 -6.36 1.03 -7.10
C ALA A 121 -7.80 1.53 -7.17
N GLN A 122 -8.69 1.08 -6.28
CA GLN A 122 -10.08 1.57 -6.20
C GLN A 122 -10.17 3.06 -5.89
N PHE A 123 -9.22 3.60 -5.16
CA PHE A 123 -9.18 5.01 -4.77
C PHE A 123 -8.18 5.85 -5.59
N GLY A 124 -7.69 5.32 -6.70
CA GLY A 124 -6.75 6.01 -7.58
C GLY A 124 -5.34 6.15 -6.98
N GLY A 125 -5.04 5.39 -5.97
CA GLY A 125 -3.75 5.38 -5.29
C GLY A 125 -2.80 4.32 -5.78
N ARG A 126 -1.70 4.16 -5.04
CA ARG A 126 -0.64 3.20 -5.32
C ARG A 126 -0.20 2.50 -4.04
N TYR A 127 -0.04 1.19 -4.12
CA TYR A 127 0.60 0.42 -3.06
C TYR A 127 2.12 0.45 -3.24
N ASP A 128 2.84 0.93 -2.24
CA ASP A 128 4.30 1.14 -2.32
C ASP A 128 5.12 0.01 -1.70
N GLY A 129 4.49 -0.99 -1.12
CA GLY A 129 5.16 -2.12 -0.48
C GLY A 129 5.02 -2.12 1.03
N TRP A 130 5.86 -2.91 1.68
CA TRP A 130 5.86 -3.05 3.12
C TRP A 130 7.28 -3.09 3.67
N ALA A 131 7.41 -2.81 4.95
CA ALA A 131 8.66 -2.95 5.69
C ALA A 131 8.37 -3.63 7.05
N PRO A 132 9.35 -4.32 7.66
CA PRO A 132 9.22 -4.74 9.03
C PRO A 132 9.05 -3.49 9.88
N GLY A 133 8.01 -3.49 10.72
CA GLY A 133 7.80 -2.46 11.73
C GLY A 133 8.95 -2.46 12.73
N ARG A 134 8.98 -1.47 13.59
CA ARG A 134 9.95 -1.47 14.69
C ARG A 134 9.78 -2.76 15.46
N VAL A 135 10.84 -3.56 15.51
CA VAL A 135 10.97 -4.54 16.57
C VAL A 135 10.83 -3.74 17.86
N ILE A 136 9.73 -3.95 18.57
CA ILE A 136 9.67 -3.52 19.95
C ILE A 136 10.75 -4.39 20.62
N SER A 137 11.98 -3.92 20.57
CA SER A 137 12.97 -4.39 21.50
C SER A 137 12.36 -4.09 22.85
N ASP A 138 12.02 -5.13 23.59
CA ASP A 138 11.62 -5.02 24.98
C ASP A 138 12.59 -4.07 25.67
N ALA A 139 12.19 -2.82 25.78
CA ALA A 139 12.81 -1.88 26.68
C ALA A 139 12.41 -2.28 28.11
N ARG A 140 12.70 -3.55 28.45
CA ARG A 140 12.48 -4.14 29.76
C ARG A 140 13.74 -4.80 30.28
N SER A 141 14.83 -4.11 30.11
CA SER A 141 16.07 -4.45 30.80
C SER A 141 16.77 -3.19 31.27
N ASP A 142 16.02 -2.34 31.96
CA ASP A 142 16.60 -1.31 32.80
C ASP A 142 15.84 -1.27 34.13
N VAL A 143 16.12 -2.18 34.95
CA VAL A 143 16.10 -2.01 36.38
C VAL A 143 17.37 -2.63 36.95
#